data_143df680880563604c2dc5280d89b901
#
_entry.id   143df680880563604c2dc5280d89b901
#
_cell.length_a   1.000
_cell.length_b   1.000
_cell.length_c   1.000
_cell.angle_alpha   90.00
_cell.angle_beta   90.00
_cell.angle_gamma   90.00
#
_symmetry.space_group_name_H-M   'P 1'
#
loop_
_entity.id
_entity.type
_entity.pdbx_description
1 polymer ?
#
loop_
_entity_poly.entity_id
_entity_poly.type
_entity_poly.pdbx_seq_one_letter_code
_entity_poly.pdbx_strand_id
1 'polypeptide(L)'
;MSVEVYDFRSDNVGGVAPELLEALLDANRGTAAPYGDDDCTRAMTARFRHAFEHDGLLAFPLATGTGANAVALAGLANPYGAIYCHETAHINVYECGAPELFTGAKLVGLAGDGYKLQAAALDAALALAGRGNATRVQPFALNLTQPTDFGTLYSIDELRHLSEVAHRHGLLVHLDGARFANAIAAIGCSPAAMTWRAGIDVVSFGATKNGAMNAEAVLVFDPAVAARIPFLMKRGGQVVSKARFLSAQLDRYLADDRWLERARQSNANAARLARRLQAIRGVELIGKVEINMLFARLPDTAVAALDRG
;
A
#
# COMPACT_ATOMS: atom_id res chain seq x y z
N MET A 1 8.30 12.02 -37.03
CA MET A 1 7.65 11.04 -36.12
C MET A 1 8.42 11.16 -34.80
N SER A 2 7.78 11.62 -33.73
CA SER A 2 8.38 11.61 -32.41
C SER A 2 8.58 10.14 -32.01
N VAL A 3 9.81 9.78 -31.67
CA VAL A 3 10.08 8.46 -31.08
C VAL A 3 9.35 8.44 -29.74
N GLU A 4 8.41 7.53 -29.59
CA GLU A 4 7.69 7.34 -28.34
C GLU A 4 8.69 6.72 -27.35
N VAL A 5 9.12 7.50 -26.36
CA VAL A 5 10.06 7.04 -25.32
C VAL A 5 9.25 6.46 -24.17
N TYR A 6 9.47 5.19 -23.91
CA TYR A 6 8.85 4.49 -22.78
C TYR A 6 9.79 4.53 -21.57
N ASP A 7 9.31 5.07 -20.46
CA ASP A 7 10.05 5.12 -19.20
C ASP A 7 9.63 3.94 -18.29
N PHE A 8 10.57 3.07 -17.98
CA PHE A 8 10.35 1.89 -17.12
C PHE A 8 10.88 2.05 -15.70
N ARG A 9 11.34 3.25 -15.31
CA ARG A 9 11.96 3.47 -13.98
C ARG A 9 10.98 3.41 -12.83
N SER A 10 9.70 3.75 -13.06
CA SER A 10 8.69 3.78 -12.01
C SER A 10 7.27 3.71 -12.57
N ASP A 11 6.36 3.07 -11.88
CA ASP A 11 4.91 3.13 -12.17
C ASP A 11 4.27 4.49 -11.83
N ASN A 12 5.02 5.40 -11.20
CA ASN A 12 4.59 6.79 -10.99
C ASN A 12 4.77 7.71 -12.20
N VAL A 13 5.46 7.28 -13.27
CA VAL A 13 5.69 8.13 -14.46
C VAL A 13 4.54 8.10 -15.46
N GLY A 14 3.62 7.15 -15.33
CA GLY A 14 2.46 7.02 -16.19
C GLY A 14 1.46 8.16 -16.02
N GLY A 15 0.71 8.45 -17.09
CA GLY A 15 -0.41 9.40 -17.03
C GLY A 15 -1.63 8.83 -16.29
N VAL A 16 -2.60 9.72 -16.07
CA VAL A 16 -3.89 9.35 -15.46
C VAL A 16 -4.75 8.57 -16.46
N ALA A 17 -5.41 7.52 -15.98
CA ALA A 17 -6.33 6.74 -16.80
C ALA A 17 -7.52 7.62 -17.27
N PRO A 18 -7.92 7.54 -18.58
CA PRO A 18 -8.93 8.43 -19.15
C PRO A 18 -10.25 8.47 -18.36
N GLU A 19 -10.74 7.33 -17.92
CA GLU A 19 -11.98 7.25 -17.14
C GLU A 19 -11.89 7.89 -15.74
N LEU A 20 -10.68 8.04 -15.20
CA LEU A 20 -10.47 8.76 -13.94
C LEU A 20 -10.38 10.27 -14.16
N LEU A 21 -9.88 10.73 -15.31
CA LEU A 21 -10.00 12.12 -15.72
C LEU A 21 -11.46 12.52 -15.95
N GLU A 22 -12.26 11.65 -16.59
CA GLU A 22 -13.70 11.86 -16.75
C GLU A 22 -14.39 11.99 -15.38
N ALA A 23 -14.07 11.13 -14.42
CA ALA A 23 -14.61 11.21 -13.06
C ALA A 23 -14.25 12.54 -12.36
N LEU A 24 -13.05 13.08 -12.58
CA LEU A 24 -12.64 14.39 -12.08
C LEU A 24 -13.47 15.52 -12.72
N LEU A 25 -13.72 15.45 -14.03
CA LEU A 25 -14.54 16.42 -14.75
C LEU A 25 -16.00 16.39 -14.24
N ASP A 26 -16.55 15.21 -13.99
CA ASP A 26 -17.88 15.05 -13.43
C ASP A 26 -17.95 15.57 -11.99
N ALA A 27 -16.99 15.25 -11.14
CA ALA A 27 -16.89 15.80 -9.78
C ALA A 27 -16.71 17.32 -9.73
N ASN A 28 -16.24 17.94 -10.82
CA ASN A 28 -16.07 19.39 -10.91
C ASN A 28 -17.37 20.15 -11.19
N ARG A 29 -18.48 19.47 -11.43
CA ARG A 29 -19.79 20.11 -11.69
C ARG A 29 -20.44 20.55 -10.36
N GLY A 30 -21.00 21.76 -10.39
CA GLY A 30 -21.75 22.31 -9.25
C GLY A 30 -20.92 22.49 -7.98
N THR A 31 -21.61 22.47 -6.83
CA THR A 31 -21.03 22.62 -5.50
C THR A 31 -21.23 21.36 -4.67
N ALA A 32 -20.32 21.09 -3.75
CA ALA A 32 -20.45 19.99 -2.80
C ALA A 32 -19.89 20.41 -1.43
N ALA A 33 -20.35 19.77 -0.37
CA ALA A 33 -19.85 19.99 0.98
C ALA A 33 -18.32 19.69 1.04
N PRO A 34 -17.56 20.46 1.82
CA PRO A 34 -16.11 20.27 1.91
C PRO A 34 -15.74 19.12 2.86
N TYR A 35 -14.45 18.77 2.86
CA TYR A 35 -13.80 17.87 3.82
C TYR A 35 -14.32 16.42 3.87
N GLY A 36 -14.92 15.96 2.77
CA GLY A 36 -15.41 14.59 2.66
C GLY A 36 -16.85 14.37 3.10
N ASP A 37 -17.57 15.44 3.46
CA ASP A 37 -19.03 15.37 3.72
C ASP A 37 -19.85 15.59 2.42
N ASP A 38 -19.50 14.84 1.38
CA ASP A 38 -20.07 14.95 0.05
C ASP A 38 -20.51 13.58 -0.51
N ASP A 39 -21.32 13.62 -1.59
CA ASP A 39 -21.87 12.41 -2.22
C ASP A 39 -20.79 11.53 -2.83
N CYS A 40 -19.71 12.12 -3.39
CA CYS A 40 -18.60 11.34 -3.96
C CYS A 40 -17.91 10.50 -2.87
N THR A 41 -17.70 11.08 -1.68
CA THR A 41 -17.06 10.37 -0.56
C THR A 41 -18.01 9.30 0.02
N ARG A 42 -19.32 9.53 0.05
CA ARG A 42 -20.28 8.49 0.42
C ARG A 42 -20.32 7.35 -0.60
N ALA A 43 -20.33 7.67 -1.89
CA ALA A 43 -20.29 6.67 -2.97
C ALA A 43 -18.99 5.84 -2.93
N MET A 44 -17.85 6.49 -2.77
CA MET A 44 -16.54 5.83 -2.60
C MET A 44 -16.57 4.83 -1.43
N THR A 45 -17.08 5.24 -0.27
CA THR A 45 -17.15 4.35 0.91
C THR A 45 -18.06 3.14 0.65
N ALA A 46 -19.21 3.35 0.00
CA ALA A 46 -20.11 2.25 -0.39
C ALA A 46 -19.44 1.31 -1.39
N ARG A 47 -18.66 1.84 -2.32
CA ARG A 47 -17.89 1.07 -3.29
C ARG A 47 -16.82 0.19 -2.61
N PHE A 48 -16.07 0.74 -1.66
CA PHE A 48 -15.11 -0.03 -0.88
C PHE A 48 -15.79 -1.13 -0.05
N ARG A 49 -16.92 -0.85 0.60
CA ARG A 49 -17.70 -1.87 1.32
C ARG A 49 -18.08 -3.04 0.43
N HIS A 50 -18.57 -2.73 -0.77
CA HIS A 50 -18.93 -3.76 -1.75
C HIS A 50 -17.70 -4.55 -2.21
N ALA A 51 -16.62 -3.87 -2.64
CA ALA A 51 -15.42 -4.52 -3.17
C ALA A 51 -14.69 -5.37 -2.12
N PHE A 52 -14.72 -4.96 -0.85
CA PHE A 52 -14.06 -5.67 0.26
C PHE A 52 -15.02 -6.59 1.04
N GLU A 53 -16.28 -6.71 0.60
CA GLU A 53 -17.31 -7.57 1.23
C GLU A 53 -17.43 -7.31 2.75
N HIS A 54 -17.45 -6.02 3.16
CA HIS A 54 -17.44 -5.63 4.58
C HIS A 54 -18.30 -4.38 4.83
N ASP A 55 -19.53 -4.56 5.32
CA ASP A 55 -20.50 -3.46 5.51
C ASP A 55 -20.05 -2.40 6.53
N GLY A 56 -19.27 -2.79 7.52
CA GLY A 56 -18.74 -1.90 8.57
C GLY A 56 -17.47 -1.14 8.18
N LEU A 57 -16.90 -1.39 7.00
CA LEU A 57 -15.68 -0.73 6.55
C LEU A 57 -15.88 0.79 6.47
N LEU A 58 -14.88 1.54 6.97
CA LEU A 58 -14.76 2.98 6.81
C LEU A 58 -13.54 3.31 5.93
N ALA A 59 -13.75 4.18 4.93
CA ALA A 59 -12.74 4.59 3.97
C ALA A 59 -12.47 6.09 4.07
N PHE A 60 -11.20 6.46 4.18
CA PHE A 60 -10.74 7.84 4.31
C PHE A 60 -9.84 8.18 3.13
N PRO A 61 -10.22 9.11 2.23
CA PRO A 61 -9.41 9.46 1.06
C PRO A 61 -8.21 10.32 1.46
N LEU A 62 -7.04 10.01 0.91
CA LEU A 62 -5.79 10.75 1.06
C LEU A 62 -5.14 11.00 -0.31
N ALA A 63 -4.19 11.94 -0.35
CA ALA A 63 -3.55 12.34 -1.60
C ALA A 63 -2.23 11.58 -1.87
N THR A 64 -1.62 10.94 -0.85
CA THR A 64 -0.31 10.30 -0.95
C THR A 64 -0.25 9.00 -0.17
N GLY A 65 0.54 8.01 -0.65
CA GLY A 65 0.78 6.75 0.03
C GLY A 65 1.46 6.94 1.39
N THR A 66 2.50 7.78 1.46
CA THR A 66 3.17 8.12 2.73
C THR A 66 2.20 8.72 3.74
N GLY A 67 1.30 9.62 3.31
CA GLY A 67 0.25 10.16 4.17
C GLY A 67 -0.71 9.08 4.67
N ALA A 68 -1.07 8.13 3.79
CA ALA A 68 -1.93 7.00 4.15
C ALA A 68 -1.26 6.08 5.18
N ASN A 69 0.01 5.69 4.96
CA ASN A 69 0.79 4.88 5.89
C ASN A 69 0.93 5.57 7.26
N ALA A 70 1.34 6.84 7.26
CA ALA A 70 1.54 7.61 8.49
C ALA A 70 0.24 7.75 9.31
N VAL A 71 -0.89 8.06 8.66
CA VAL A 71 -2.21 8.19 9.32
C VAL A 71 -2.71 6.83 9.82
N ALA A 72 -2.60 5.78 8.99
CA ALA A 72 -3.02 4.42 9.36
C ALA A 72 -2.26 3.95 10.61
N LEU A 73 -0.93 4.03 10.58
CA LEU A 73 -0.07 3.62 11.71
C LEU A 73 -0.30 4.45 12.96
N ALA A 74 -0.56 5.76 12.82
CA ALA A 74 -0.92 6.62 13.96
C ALA A 74 -2.28 6.23 14.58
N GLY A 75 -3.17 5.65 13.80
CA GLY A 75 -4.41 5.03 14.29
C GLY A 75 -4.16 3.82 15.20
N LEU A 76 -3.07 3.10 14.99
CA LEU A 76 -2.76 1.83 15.67
C LEU A 76 -1.79 1.97 16.83
N ALA A 77 -0.90 2.94 16.83
CA ALA A 77 0.18 3.06 17.80
C ALA A 77 0.01 4.22 18.77
N ASN A 78 0.69 4.10 19.91
CA ASN A 78 0.91 5.18 20.88
C ASN A 78 2.36 5.68 20.81
N PRO A 79 2.67 6.92 21.28
CA PRO A 79 4.01 7.50 21.16
C PRO A 79 5.15 6.71 21.84
N TYR A 80 4.84 5.87 22.82
CA TYR A 80 5.81 4.96 23.45
C TYR A 80 5.80 3.56 22.82
N GLY A 81 5.18 3.44 21.65
CA GLY A 81 4.97 2.18 20.94
C GLY A 81 6.13 1.74 20.07
N ALA A 82 6.02 0.49 19.62
CA ALA A 82 6.83 -0.08 18.57
C ALA A 82 5.92 -0.61 17.46
N ILE A 83 6.32 -0.34 16.22
CA ILE A 83 5.70 -0.85 15.00
C ILE A 83 6.73 -1.81 14.37
N TYR A 84 6.41 -3.07 14.29
CA TYR A 84 7.26 -4.08 13.67
C TYR A 84 7.01 -4.11 12.17
N CYS A 85 8.08 -4.22 11.38
CA CYS A 85 7.99 -4.31 9.92
C CYS A 85 9.20 -5.09 9.38
N HIS A 86 9.20 -5.42 8.08
CA HIS A 86 10.42 -5.88 7.44
C HIS A 86 11.45 -4.74 7.38
N GLU A 87 12.74 -5.05 7.52
CA GLU A 87 13.81 -4.03 7.54
C GLU A 87 13.85 -3.18 6.27
N THR A 88 13.43 -3.75 5.12
CA THR A 88 13.35 -3.05 3.84
C THR A 88 11.97 -2.46 3.53
N ALA A 89 11.01 -2.52 4.46
CA ALA A 89 9.67 -1.97 4.24
C ALA A 89 9.74 -0.46 3.92
N HIS A 90 8.87 -0.01 3.02
CA HIS A 90 8.82 1.38 2.54
C HIS A 90 8.75 2.37 3.70
N ILE A 91 7.93 2.11 4.71
CA ILE A 91 7.78 2.93 5.91
C ILE A 91 9.09 3.08 6.70
N ASN A 92 9.99 2.09 6.61
CA ASN A 92 11.26 2.09 7.34
C ASN A 92 12.42 2.76 6.56
N VAL A 93 12.36 2.71 5.21
CA VAL A 93 13.50 3.09 4.35
C VAL A 93 13.23 4.34 3.51
N TYR A 94 12.01 4.52 3.01
CA TYR A 94 11.73 5.47 1.93
C TYR A 94 10.75 6.61 2.30
N GLU A 95 10.32 6.71 3.58
CA GLU A 95 9.35 7.74 4.00
C GLU A 95 9.95 8.83 4.89
N CYS A 96 11.28 8.90 4.98
CA CYS A 96 12.01 9.99 5.67
C CYS A 96 11.53 10.22 7.13
N GLY A 97 11.19 9.13 7.84
CA GLY A 97 10.71 9.19 9.23
C GLY A 97 9.27 9.73 9.38
N ALA A 98 8.48 9.79 8.31
CA ALA A 98 7.08 10.24 8.40
C ALA A 98 6.24 9.37 9.36
N PRO A 99 6.32 8.03 9.33
CA PRO A 99 5.60 7.20 10.28
C PRO A 99 5.97 7.50 11.74
N GLU A 100 7.26 7.65 12.04
CA GLU A 100 7.72 8.00 13.41
C GLU A 100 7.26 9.39 13.82
N LEU A 101 7.30 10.37 12.91
CA LEU A 101 6.83 11.73 13.19
C LEU A 101 5.34 11.75 13.55
N PHE A 102 4.51 11.02 12.80
CA PHE A 102 3.06 11.00 13.01
C PHE A 102 2.65 10.18 14.23
N THR A 103 3.33 9.07 14.47
CA THR A 103 3.01 8.14 15.56
C THR A 103 3.72 8.49 16.86
N GLY A 104 4.93 9.03 16.78
CA GLY A 104 5.88 9.10 17.91
C GLY A 104 6.46 7.72 18.29
N ALA A 105 6.05 6.64 17.60
CA ALA A 105 6.47 5.27 17.88
C ALA A 105 7.80 4.94 17.17
N LYS A 106 8.48 3.93 17.67
CA LYS A 106 9.70 3.41 17.05
C LYS A 106 9.37 2.36 16.00
N LEU A 107 9.97 2.47 14.81
CA LEU A 107 9.98 1.34 13.86
C LEU A 107 11.02 0.30 14.30
N VAL A 108 10.64 -0.97 14.20
CA VAL A 108 11.49 -2.13 14.53
C VAL A 108 11.54 -3.01 13.29
N GLY A 109 12.63 -2.85 12.51
CA GLY A 109 12.88 -3.66 11.32
C GLY A 109 13.35 -5.06 11.70
N LEU A 110 12.73 -6.07 11.12
CA LEU A 110 13.13 -7.46 11.23
C LEU A 110 13.59 -7.95 9.86
N ALA A 111 14.68 -8.71 9.84
CA ALA A 111 15.13 -9.39 8.62
C ALA A 111 14.18 -10.56 8.27
N GLY A 112 14.17 -10.92 6.98
CA GLY A 112 13.40 -12.06 6.50
C GLY A 112 13.74 -12.45 5.08
N ASP A 113 13.56 -13.72 4.74
CA ASP A 113 13.89 -14.25 3.42
C ASP A 113 12.90 -13.77 2.35
N GLY A 114 13.44 -13.43 1.18
CA GLY A 114 12.64 -12.97 0.04
C GLY A 114 11.95 -11.63 0.30
N TYR A 115 12.53 -10.80 1.18
CA TYR A 115 11.99 -9.50 1.58
C TYR A 115 10.64 -9.59 2.32
N LYS A 116 10.38 -10.73 2.96
CA LYS A 116 9.15 -11.02 3.71
C LYS A 116 9.47 -11.36 5.16
N LEU A 117 8.63 -10.87 6.08
CA LEU A 117 8.66 -11.33 7.47
C LEU A 117 8.31 -12.82 7.57
N GLN A 118 8.95 -13.49 8.51
CA GLN A 118 8.63 -14.86 8.86
C GLN A 118 7.88 -14.89 10.20
N ALA A 119 6.79 -15.63 10.29
CA ALA A 119 5.95 -15.68 11.49
C ALA A 119 6.72 -16.12 12.74
N ALA A 120 7.63 -17.09 12.61
CA ALA A 120 8.49 -17.54 13.71
C ALA A 120 9.48 -16.47 14.18
N ALA A 121 10.04 -15.69 13.26
CA ALA A 121 10.95 -14.58 13.59
C ALA A 121 10.20 -13.45 14.31
N LEU A 122 8.98 -13.12 13.85
CA LEU A 122 8.10 -12.16 14.49
C LEU A 122 7.74 -12.61 15.92
N ASP A 123 7.31 -13.86 16.10
CA ASP A 123 6.93 -14.42 17.40
C ASP A 123 8.09 -14.35 18.40
N ALA A 124 9.29 -14.75 17.99
CA ALA A 124 10.50 -14.68 18.81
C ALA A 124 10.85 -13.22 19.19
N ALA A 125 10.76 -12.28 18.25
CA ALA A 125 11.03 -10.86 18.54
C ALA A 125 10.01 -10.27 19.51
N LEU A 126 8.73 -10.59 19.36
CA LEU A 126 7.66 -10.12 20.25
C LEU A 126 7.75 -10.75 21.66
N ALA A 127 8.15 -12.01 21.78
CA ALA A 127 8.40 -12.66 23.07
C ALA A 127 9.53 -11.95 23.87
N LEU A 128 10.51 -11.37 23.18
CA LEU A 128 11.65 -10.66 23.78
C LEU A 128 11.44 -9.13 23.93
N ALA A 129 10.30 -8.60 23.46
CA ALA A 129 10.03 -7.16 23.42
C ALA A 129 9.97 -6.50 24.83
N GLY A 130 9.74 -7.28 25.87
CA GLY A 130 9.65 -6.79 27.25
C GLY A 130 8.36 -6.03 27.55
N ARG A 131 7.23 -6.60 27.10
CA ARG A 131 5.89 -6.04 27.38
C ARG A 131 5.70 -5.76 28.86
N GLY A 132 5.19 -4.56 29.19
CA GLY A 132 5.00 -4.08 30.57
C GLY A 132 6.26 -3.51 31.23
N ASN A 133 7.45 -3.61 30.61
CA ASN A 133 8.67 -2.98 31.11
C ASN A 133 8.74 -1.52 30.64
N ALA A 134 8.64 -0.57 31.56
CA ALA A 134 8.62 0.87 31.27
C ALA A 134 9.93 1.41 30.66
N THR A 135 11.02 0.64 30.68
CA THR A 135 12.29 1.02 30.03
C THR A 135 12.34 0.64 28.55
N ARG A 136 11.30 -0.02 28.02
CA ARG A 136 11.22 -0.50 26.64
C ARG A 136 9.99 0.04 25.92
N VAL A 137 10.12 0.29 24.61
CA VAL A 137 8.98 0.57 23.75
C VAL A 137 8.03 -0.62 23.75
N GLN A 138 6.72 -0.36 23.69
CA GLN A 138 5.71 -1.39 23.82
C GLN A 138 5.21 -1.82 22.42
N PRO A 139 5.12 -3.13 22.10
CA PRO A 139 4.61 -3.61 20.81
C PRO A 139 3.14 -3.20 20.64
N PHE A 140 2.80 -2.49 19.55
CA PHE A 140 1.44 -2.05 19.23
C PHE A 140 0.95 -2.47 17.85
N ALA A 141 1.84 -2.44 16.85
CA ALA A 141 1.42 -2.73 15.49
C ALA A 141 2.45 -3.58 14.73
N LEU A 142 1.94 -4.36 13.79
CA LEU A 142 2.69 -5.01 12.73
C LEU A 142 2.35 -4.30 11.42
N ASN A 143 3.37 -3.93 10.63
CA ASN A 143 3.20 -3.49 9.24
C ASN A 143 3.65 -4.59 8.29
N LEU A 144 2.78 -4.95 7.35
CA LEU A 144 3.07 -5.81 6.21
C LEU A 144 2.96 -4.97 4.93
N THR A 145 3.81 -5.23 3.94
CA THR A 145 3.76 -4.55 2.63
C THR A 145 3.40 -5.58 1.56
N GLN A 146 2.28 -5.37 0.87
CA GLN A 146 1.74 -6.31 -0.11
C GLN A 146 1.38 -5.62 -1.43
N PRO A 147 2.17 -5.87 -2.46
CA PRO A 147 3.44 -6.63 -2.53
C PRO A 147 4.58 -5.91 -1.81
N THR A 148 5.65 -6.62 -1.47
CA THR A 148 6.83 -6.02 -0.86
C THR A 148 7.50 -5.00 -1.80
N ASP A 149 8.39 -4.16 -1.27
CA ASP A 149 9.14 -3.17 -2.06
C ASP A 149 10.08 -3.79 -3.10
N PHE A 150 10.31 -5.09 -3.01
CA PHE A 150 11.06 -5.87 -4.01
C PHE A 150 10.15 -6.69 -4.94
N GLY A 151 8.85 -6.47 -4.89
CA GLY A 151 7.86 -7.07 -5.79
C GLY A 151 7.52 -8.53 -5.46
N THR A 152 7.93 -9.06 -4.31
CA THR A 152 7.52 -10.39 -3.85
C THR A 152 6.17 -10.36 -3.15
N LEU A 153 5.46 -11.48 -3.15
CA LEU A 153 4.11 -11.59 -2.61
C LEU A 153 4.07 -12.48 -1.37
N TYR A 154 3.37 -12.02 -0.34
CA TYR A 154 2.87 -12.92 0.68
C TYR A 154 1.69 -13.72 0.12
N SER A 155 1.65 -15.02 0.36
CA SER A 155 0.43 -15.80 0.18
C SER A 155 -0.62 -15.41 1.24
N ILE A 156 -1.89 -15.76 1.00
CA ILE A 156 -2.96 -15.50 1.98
C ILE A 156 -2.68 -16.22 3.31
N ASP A 157 -2.09 -17.40 3.26
CA ASP A 157 -1.74 -18.15 4.47
C ASP A 157 -0.57 -17.52 5.24
N GLU A 158 0.45 -16.97 4.53
CA GLU A 158 1.51 -16.21 5.19
C GLU A 158 0.97 -14.94 5.88
N LEU A 159 0.08 -14.18 5.21
CA LEU A 159 -0.59 -13.03 5.81
C LEU A 159 -1.39 -13.43 7.05
N ARG A 160 -2.16 -14.51 6.97
CA ARG A 160 -2.96 -15.04 8.09
C ARG A 160 -2.07 -15.42 9.27
N HIS A 161 -1.04 -16.22 9.06
CA HIS A 161 -0.12 -16.63 10.13
C HIS A 161 0.58 -15.47 10.81
N LEU A 162 1.03 -14.47 10.03
CA LEU A 162 1.64 -13.25 10.59
C LEU A 162 0.63 -12.44 11.41
N SER A 163 -0.61 -12.30 10.93
CA SER A 163 -1.68 -11.62 11.65
C SER A 163 -2.06 -12.37 12.93
N GLU A 164 -2.15 -13.69 12.90
CA GLU A 164 -2.41 -14.52 14.07
C GLU A 164 -1.31 -14.36 15.15
N VAL A 165 -0.04 -14.32 14.73
CA VAL A 165 1.08 -14.04 15.65
C VAL A 165 0.92 -12.65 16.25
N ALA A 166 0.70 -11.62 15.43
CA ALA A 166 0.52 -10.26 15.90
C ALA A 166 -0.63 -10.14 16.92
N HIS A 167 -1.79 -10.69 16.59
CA HIS A 167 -2.98 -10.64 17.46
C HIS A 167 -2.79 -11.40 18.77
N ARG A 168 -2.11 -12.57 18.77
CA ARG A 168 -1.77 -13.28 20.03
C ARG A 168 -0.93 -12.43 20.98
N HIS A 169 -0.09 -11.59 20.42
CA HIS A 169 0.70 -10.62 21.18
C HIS A 169 0.00 -9.25 21.36
N GLY A 170 -1.28 -9.13 21.00
CA GLY A 170 -2.10 -7.92 21.17
C GLY A 170 -1.68 -6.74 20.29
N LEU A 171 -1.06 -7.00 19.13
CA LEU A 171 -0.79 -6.02 18.10
C LEU A 171 -1.95 -5.95 17.11
N LEU A 172 -2.15 -4.77 16.52
CA LEU A 172 -2.98 -4.61 15.34
C LEU A 172 -2.12 -4.66 14.07
N VAL A 173 -2.72 -5.06 12.94
CA VAL A 173 -2.02 -5.31 11.68
C VAL A 173 -2.40 -4.27 10.62
N HIS A 174 -1.39 -3.56 10.12
CA HIS A 174 -1.48 -2.67 8.97
C HIS A 174 -0.95 -3.36 7.72
N LEU A 175 -1.64 -3.20 6.60
CA LEU A 175 -1.19 -3.62 5.28
C LEU A 175 -0.93 -2.39 4.40
N ASP A 176 0.34 -2.16 4.05
CA ASP A 176 0.70 -1.23 2.98
C ASP A 176 0.37 -1.88 1.63
N GLY A 177 -0.65 -1.35 0.99
CA GLY A 177 -1.19 -1.79 -0.29
C GLY A 177 -0.92 -0.79 -1.42
N ALA A 178 0.24 -0.14 -1.47
CA ALA A 178 0.59 0.84 -2.52
C ALA A 178 0.44 0.26 -3.94
N ARG A 179 0.59 -1.07 -4.10
CA ARG A 179 0.33 -1.81 -5.36
C ARG A 179 -0.67 -2.94 -5.15
N PHE A 180 -1.70 -2.70 -4.35
CA PHE A 180 -2.71 -3.68 -3.97
C PHE A 180 -3.36 -4.37 -5.18
N ALA A 181 -3.68 -3.61 -6.24
CA ALA A 181 -4.24 -4.14 -7.47
C ALA A 181 -3.36 -5.20 -8.13
N ASN A 182 -2.03 -4.97 -8.15
CA ASN A 182 -1.07 -5.89 -8.75
C ASN A 182 -0.98 -7.20 -7.95
N ALA A 183 -1.06 -7.13 -6.62
CA ALA A 183 -1.09 -8.31 -5.76
C ALA A 183 -2.37 -9.12 -5.96
N ILE A 184 -3.55 -8.47 -5.93
CA ILE A 184 -4.85 -9.12 -6.21
C ILE A 184 -4.84 -9.79 -7.58
N ALA A 185 -4.36 -9.09 -8.62
CA ALA A 185 -4.30 -9.62 -9.98
C ALA A 185 -3.35 -10.81 -10.13
N ALA A 186 -2.25 -10.84 -9.36
CA ALA A 186 -1.26 -11.92 -9.40
C ALA A 186 -1.72 -13.16 -8.61
N ILE A 187 -2.31 -12.97 -7.42
CA ILE A 187 -2.77 -14.08 -6.56
C ILE A 187 -4.11 -14.63 -7.03
N GLY A 188 -4.97 -13.78 -7.64
CA GLY A 188 -6.30 -14.18 -8.09
C GLY A 188 -7.31 -14.38 -6.97
N CYS A 189 -7.20 -13.57 -5.89
CA CYS A 189 -8.11 -13.63 -4.74
C CYS A 189 -9.03 -12.40 -4.68
N SER A 190 -10.04 -12.41 -3.78
CA SER A 190 -10.83 -11.22 -3.49
C SER A 190 -10.07 -10.24 -2.58
N PRO A 191 -10.38 -8.93 -2.62
CA PRO A 191 -9.86 -7.95 -1.65
C PRO A 191 -10.13 -8.36 -0.20
N ALA A 192 -11.29 -8.92 0.10
CA ALA A 192 -11.63 -9.43 1.43
C ALA A 192 -10.69 -10.55 1.90
N ALA A 193 -10.35 -11.49 1.01
CA ALA A 193 -9.48 -12.63 1.34
C ALA A 193 -8.05 -12.17 1.69
N MET A 194 -7.54 -11.14 0.99
CA MET A 194 -6.19 -10.59 1.22
C MET A 194 -6.13 -9.65 2.43
N THR A 195 -7.26 -9.19 2.96
CA THR A 195 -7.29 -8.17 4.01
C THR A 195 -7.93 -8.70 5.30
N TRP A 196 -9.10 -8.26 5.65
CA TRP A 196 -9.71 -8.53 6.94
C TRP A 196 -9.94 -10.03 7.22
N ARG A 197 -10.19 -10.86 6.19
CA ARG A 197 -10.27 -12.31 6.35
C ARG A 197 -8.92 -12.98 6.63
N ALA A 198 -7.82 -12.30 6.29
CA ALA A 198 -6.46 -12.71 6.66
C ALA A 198 -5.99 -12.07 7.97
N GLY A 199 -6.85 -11.33 8.68
CA GLY A 199 -6.53 -10.70 9.96
C GLY A 199 -5.89 -9.32 9.84
N ILE A 200 -6.04 -8.63 8.70
CA ILE A 200 -5.58 -7.24 8.55
C ILE A 200 -6.63 -6.29 9.15
N ASP A 201 -6.20 -5.37 10.01
CA ASP A 201 -7.08 -4.41 10.71
C ASP A 201 -7.21 -3.10 9.95
N VAL A 202 -6.14 -2.65 9.29
CA VAL A 202 -6.10 -1.39 8.52
C VAL A 202 -5.29 -1.57 7.25
N VAL A 203 -5.74 -0.95 6.14
CA VAL A 203 -5.05 -0.97 4.85
C VAL A 203 -4.77 0.44 4.37
N SER A 204 -3.55 0.72 3.93
CA SER A 204 -3.25 1.83 3.02
C SER A 204 -3.47 1.36 1.59
N PHE A 205 -4.60 1.73 0.99
CA PHE A 205 -4.98 1.32 -0.36
C PHE A 205 -4.45 2.31 -1.38
N GLY A 206 -3.64 1.83 -2.34
CA GLY A 206 -3.05 2.64 -3.39
C GLY A 206 -3.76 2.51 -4.73
N ALA A 207 -4.12 3.66 -5.34
CA ALA A 207 -4.63 3.72 -6.72
C ALA A 207 -3.71 4.53 -7.65
N THR A 208 -2.86 5.41 -7.12
CA THR A 208 -2.00 6.31 -7.90
C THR A 208 -1.08 5.53 -8.86
N LYS A 209 -0.39 4.51 -8.37
CA LYS A 209 0.53 3.69 -9.18
C LYS A 209 -0.15 2.82 -10.24
N ASN A 210 -1.49 2.80 -10.25
CA ASN A 210 -2.29 2.01 -11.19
C ASN A 210 -3.32 2.86 -11.95
N GLY A 211 -3.00 4.13 -12.20
CA GLY A 211 -3.71 5.01 -13.11
C GLY A 211 -4.50 6.15 -12.47
N ALA A 212 -4.55 6.29 -11.14
CA ALA A 212 -5.09 7.50 -10.54
C ALA A 212 -4.08 8.66 -10.58
N MET A 213 -4.57 9.90 -10.44
CA MET A 213 -3.72 11.09 -10.41
C MET A 213 -2.95 11.16 -9.08
N ASN A 214 -3.67 11.09 -7.97
CA ASN A 214 -3.16 11.19 -6.60
C ASN A 214 -4.26 10.75 -5.63
N ALA A 215 -4.68 9.50 -5.69
CA ALA A 215 -5.79 8.99 -4.89
C ALA A 215 -5.39 7.70 -4.16
N GLU A 216 -5.37 7.80 -2.84
CA GLU A 216 -5.12 6.73 -1.88
C GLU A 216 -6.26 6.69 -0.88
N ALA A 217 -6.40 5.59 -0.13
CA ALA A 217 -7.34 5.53 0.98
C ALA A 217 -6.78 4.78 2.18
N VAL A 218 -7.11 5.23 3.38
CA VAL A 218 -7.00 4.40 4.58
C VAL A 218 -8.33 3.68 4.76
N LEU A 219 -8.29 2.34 4.71
CA LEU A 219 -9.43 1.47 4.93
C LEU A 219 -9.33 0.85 6.31
N VAL A 220 -10.37 1.00 7.13
CA VAL A 220 -10.38 0.55 8.52
C VAL A 220 -11.55 -0.40 8.74
N PHE A 221 -11.25 -1.58 9.27
CA PHE A 221 -12.25 -2.61 9.56
C PHE A 221 -12.73 -2.58 11.02
N ASP A 222 -11.96 -1.97 11.93
CA ASP A 222 -12.31 -1.79 13.35
C ASP A 222 -12.86 -0.37 13.60
N PRO A 223 -14.13 -0.22 14.06
CA PRO A 223 -14.72 1.09 14.36
C PRO A 223 -13.96 1.90 15.42
N ALA A 224 -13.31 1.25 16.37
CA ALA A 224 -12.54 1.94 17.43
C ALA A 224 -11.29 2.63 16.87
N VAL A 225 -10.62 2.00 15.91
CA VAL A 225 -9.51 2.60 15.16
C VAL A 225 -10.02 3.72 14.26
N ALA A 226 -11.12 3.46 13.54
CA ALA A 226 -11.70 4.41 12.59
C ALA A 226 -12.10 5.75 13.23
N ALA A 227 -12.58 5.74 14.47
CA ALA A 227 -12.94 6.95 15.22
C ALA A 227 -11.77 7.93 15.43
N ARG A 228 -10.52 7.44 15.39
CA ARG A 228 -9.30 8.25 15.56
C ARG A 228 -8.82 8.90 14.27
N ILE A 229 -9.09 8.28 13.13
CA ILE A 229 -8.51 8.66 11.82
C ILE A 229 -8.79 10.11 11.44
N PRO A 230 -10.03 10.65 11.54
CA PRO A 230 -10.29 12.04 11.15
C PRO A 230 -9.43 13.06 11.90
N PHE A 231 -9.20 12.84 13.21
CA PHE A 231 -8.36 13.72 14.03
C PHE A 231 -6.88 13.64 13.60
N LEU A 232 -6.39 12.45 13.31
CA LEU A 232 -5.03 12.20 12.85
C LEU A 232 -4.80 12.80 11.47
N MET A 233 -5.72 12.65 10.55
CA MET A 233 -5.71 13.31 9.24
C MET A 233 -5.66 14.83 9.37
N LYS A 234 -6.52 15.41 10.22
CA LYS A 234 -6.55 16.86 10.43
C LYS A 234 -5.27 17.38 11.04
N ARG A 235 -4.80 16.73 12.10
CA ARG A 235 -3.53 17.08 12.77
C ARG A 235 -2.33 16.97 11.84
N GLY A 236 -2.30 15.97 10.97
CA GLY A 236 -1.22 15.70 10.02
C GLY A 236 -1.30 16.51 8.73
N GLY A 237 -2.29 17.42 8.58
CA GLY A 237 -2.46 18.19 7.34
C GLY A 237 -2.94 17.36 6.13
N GLN A 238 -3.48 16.16 6.37
CA GLN A 238 -3.92 15.23 5.32
C GLN A 238 -5.40 15.40 4.91
N VAL A 239 -6.12 16.35 5.51
CA VAL A 239 -7.51 16.64 5.14
C VAL A 239 -7.55 17.61 3.96
N VAL A 240 -7.96 17.12 2.80
CA VAL A 240 -8.14 17.92 1.60
C VAL A 240 -9.53 18.57 1.61
N SER A 241 -9.60 19.90 1.46
CA SER A 241 -10.89 20.63 1.53
C SER A 241 -11.87 20.20 0.43
N LYS A 242 -11.36 19.91 -0.77
CA LYS A 242 -12.14 19.39 -1.90
C LYS A 242 -11.93 17.87 -2.04
N ALA A 243 -12.21 17.12 -0.97
CA ALA A 243 -11.99 15.67 -0.92
C ALA A 243 -12.75 14.91 -2.01
N ARG A 244 -13.85 15.47 -2.52
CA ARG A 244 -14.64 14.90 -3.62
C ARG A 244 -13.79 14.49 -4.83
N PHE A 245 -12.69 15.20 -5.12
CA PHE A 245 -11.82 14.86 -6.26
C PHE A 245 -10.96 13.60 -6.02
N LEU A 246 -10.58 13.35 -4.79
CA LEU A 246 -9.92 12.08 -4.40
C LEU A 246 -10.95 10.95 -4.44
N SER A 247 -12.10 11.20 -3.81
CA SER A 247 -13.17 10.20 -3.67
C SER A 247 -13.77 9.77 -5.01
N ALA A 248 -13.97 10.71 -5.94
CA ALA A 248 -14.49 10.41 -7.27
C ALA A 248 -13.54 9.51 -8.07
N GLN A 249 -12.21 9.71 -7.95
CA GLN A 249 -11.23 8.84 -8.56
C GLN A 249 -11.32 7.42 -7.98
N LEU A 250 -11.37 7.28 -6.65
CA LEU A 250 -11.43 5.98 -5.97
C LEU A 250 -12.73 5.23 -6.25
N ASP A 251 -13.87 5.93 -6.26
CA ASP A 251 -15.16 5.32 -6.63
C ASP A 251 -15.11 4.80 -8.07
N ARG A 252 -14.65 5.63 -9.00
CA ARG A 252 -14.54 5.24 -10.41
C ARG A 252 -13.50 4.15 -10.64
N TYR A 253 -12.39 4.16 -9.89
CA TYR A 253 -11.33 3.16 -9.95
C TYR A 253 -11.85 1.75 -9.66
N LEU A 254 -12.76 1.62 -8.68
CA LEU A 254 -13.33 0.35 -8.25
C LEU A 254 -14.70 0.03 -8.91
N ALA A 255 -15.20 0.88 -9.80
CA ALA A 255 -16.55 0.74 -10.36
C ALA A 255 -16.70 -0.48 -11.28
N ASP A 256 -15.62 -0.90 -11.90
CA ASP A 256 -15.55 -2.04 -12.80
C ASP A 256 -14.18 -2.73 -12.67
N ASP A 257 -13.94 -3.79 -13.45
CA ASP A 257 -12.70 -4.59 -13.36
C ASP A 257 -11.48 -3.93 -14.03
N ARG A 258 -11.56 -2.71 -14.54
CA ARG A 258 -10.44 -2.05 -15.26
C ARG A 258 -9.21 -1.87 -14.41
N TRP A 259 -9.37 -1.63 -13.11
CA TRP A 259 -8.23 -1.54 -12.18
C TRP A 259 -7.44 -2.86 -12.09
N LEU A 260 -8.14 -4.00 -12.12
CA LEU A 260 -7.51 -5.33 -12.17
C LEU A 260 -6.98 -5.65 -13.57
N GLU A 261 -7.66 -5.22 -14.64
CA GLU A 261 -7.18 -5.38 -16.01
C GLU A 261 -5.86 -4.64 -16.23
N ARG A 262 -5.75 -3.38 -15.78
CA ARG A 262 -4.48 -2.62 -15.81
C ARG A 262 -3.38 -3.31 -15.02
N ALA A 263 -3.69 -3.78 -13.84
CA ALA A 263 -2.74 -4.50 -13.00
C ALA A 263 -2.28 -5.82 -13.66
N ARG A 264 -3.19 -6.61 -14.23
CA ARG A 264 -2.85 -7.83 -15.01
C ARG A 264 -1.97 -7.49 -16.20
N GLN A 265 -2.29 -6.43 -16.93
CA GLN A 265 -1.51 -5.99 -18.08
C GLN A 265 -0.09 -5.56 -17.70
N SER A 266 0.06 -4.78 -16.63
CA SER A 266 1.38 -4.34 -16.14
C SER A 266 2.21 -5.51 -15.61
N ASN A 267 1.60 -6.44 -14.86
CA ASN A 267 2.25 -7.68 -14.42
C ASN A 267 2.72 -8.53 -15.62
N ALA A 268 1.86 -8.71 -16.62
CA ALA A 268 2.20 -9.46 -17.82
C ALA A 268 3.35 -8.81 -18.63
N ASN A 269 3.37 -7.48 -18.71
CA ASN A 269 4.45 -6.72 -19.35
C ASN A 269 5.79 -6.92 -18.62
N ALA A 270 5.81 -6.84 -17.29
CA ALA A 270 7.00 -7.10 -16.49
C ALA A 270 7.50 -8.55 -16.68
N ALA A 271 6.62 -9.53 -16.64
CA ALA A 271 6.97 -10.92 -16.90
C ALA A 271 7.52 -11.14 -18.33
N ARG A 272 6.96 -10.44 -19.33
CA ARG A 272 7.47 -10.47 -20.71
C ARG A 272 8.86 -9.85 -20.82
N LEU A 273 9.08 -8.71 -20.15
CA LEU A 273 10.38 -8.03 -20.10
C LEU A 273 11.41 -8.92 -19.41
N ALA A 274 11.07 -9.51 -18.26
CA ALA A 274 11.94 -10.42 -17.52
C ALA A 274 12.46 -11.58 -18.39
N ARG A 275 11.57 -12.26 -19.11
CA ARG A 275 11.96 -13.36 -20.03
C ARG A 275 12.94 -12.89 -21.12
N ARG A 276 12.76 -11.66 -21.64
CA ARG A 276 13.68 -11.10 -22.66
C ARG A 276 15.02 -10.73 -22.06
N LEU A 277 15.04 -10.14 -20.87
CA LEU A 277 16.26 -9.78 -20.18
C LEU A 277 17.10 -11.01 -19.81
N GLN A 278 16.47 -12.08 -19.34
CA GLN A 278 17.17 -13.35 -19.03
C GLN A 278 17.87 -13.99 -20.25
N ALA A 279 17.41 -13.70 -21.46
CA ALA A 279 18.04 -14.19 -22.69
C ALA A 279 19.29 -13.37 -23.09
N ILE A 280 19.57 -12.24 -22.43
CA ILE A 280 20.71 -11.37 -22.73
C ILE A 280 21.90 -11.80 -21.90
N ARG A 281 23.03 -12.10 -22.56
CA ARG A 281 24.27 -12.49 -21.89
C ARG A 281 24.75 -11.38 -20.94
N GLY A 282 25.02 -11.73 -19.69
CA GLY A 282 25.51 -10.82 -18.66
C GLY A 282 24.43 -10.07 -17.89
N VAL A 283 23.14 -10.30 -18.20
CA VAL A 283 22.01 -9.79 -17.40
C VAL A 283 21.59 -10.87 -16.40
N GLU A 284 21.43 -10.48 -15.14
CA GLU A 284 20.96 -11.34 -14.06
C GLU A 284 19.74 -10.71 -13.40
N LEU A 285 18.61 -11.42 -13.34
CA LEU A 285 17.45 -10.97 -12.58
C LEU A 285 17.66 -11.22 -11.09
N ILE A 286 17.30 -10.21 -10.27
CA ILE A 286 17.37 -10.30 -8.81
C ILE A 286 15.98 -10.70 -8.30
N GLY A 287 15.89 -11.91 -7.74
CA GLY A 287 14.63 -12.44 -7.22
C GLY A 287 13.61 -12.85 -8.30
N LYS A 288 12.38 -13.11 -7.86
CA LYS A 288 11.27 -13.49 -8.73
C LYS A 288 10.51 -12.25 -9.19
N VAL A 289 10.02 -12.27 -10.41
CA VAL A 289 9.12 -11.23 -10.96
C VAL A 289 7.68 -11.72 -10.79
N GLU A 290 7.04 -11.32 -9.70
CA GLU A 290 5.69 -11.76 -9.33
C GLU A 290 4.61 -10.73 -9.67
N ILE A 291 5.01 -9.45 -9.84
CA ILE A 291 4.13 -8.32 -10.19
C ILE A 291 4.77 -7.45 -11.29
N ASN A 292 4.32 -6.20 -11.41
CA ASN A 292 4.84 -5.19 -12.35
C ASN A 292 6.24 -4.63 -12.01
N MET A 293 6.96 -5.25 -11.08
CA MET A 293 8.31 -4.85 -10.68
C MET A 293 9.32 -5.93 -11.04
N LEU A 294 10.48 -5.50 -11.51
CA LEU A 294 11.64 -6.37 -11.71
C LEU A 294 12.93 -5.63 -11.35
N PHE A 295 13.89 -6.36 -10.85
CA PHE A 295 15.22 -5.88 -10.53
C PHE A 295 16.23 -6.70 -11.32
N ALA A 296 17.19 -6.03 -11.95
CA ALA A 296 18.23 -6.71 -12.75
C ALA A 296 19.59 -6.10 -12.48
N ARG A 297 20.61 -6.97 -12.43
CA ARG A 297 22.01 -6.57 -12.52
C ARG A 297 22.39 -6.57 -13.99
N LEU A 298 22.92 -5.45 -14.45
CA LEU A 298 23.37 -5.26 -15.83
C LEU A 298 24.90 -5.14 -15.87
N PRO A 299 25.56 -5.49 -16.99
CA PRO A 299 26.97 -5.17 -17.19
C PRO A 299 27.19 -3.64 -17.14
N ASP A 300 28.32 -3.21 -16.58
CA ASP A 300 28.66 -1.77 -16.43
C ASP A 300 28.58 -0.99 -17.76
N THR A 301 28.97 -1.63 -18.86
CA THR A 301 28.86 -1.04 -20.20
C THR A 301 27.42 -0.78 -20.63
N ALA A 302 26.46 -1.62 -20.21
CA ALA A 302 25.03 -1.42 -20.49
C ALA A 302 24.46 -0.30 -19.59
N VAL A 303 24.84 -0.28 -18.30
CA VAL A 303 24.47 0.81 -17.37
C VAL A 303 24.93 2.14 -17.92
N ALA A 304 26.23 2.26 -18.27
CA ALA A 304 26.79 3.49 -18.83
C ALA A 304 26.17 3.91 -20.17
N ALA A 305 25.57 3.01 -20.93
CA ALA A 305 24.83 3.34 -22.16
C ALA A 305 23.43 3.85 -21.85
N LEU A 306 22.74 3.29 -20.85
CA LEU A 306 21.39 3.73 -20.41
C LEU A 306 21.42 5.11 -19.73
N ASP A 307 22.50 5.44 -18.99
CA ASP A 307 22.66 6.75 -18.32
C ASP A 307 22.89 7.90 -19.31
N ARG A 308 23.21 7.61 -20.58
CA ARG A 308 23.47 8.60 -21.63
C ARG A 308 22.26 8.86 -22.55
N GLY A 309 21.19 8.12 -22.41
CA GLY A 309 19.98 8.22 -23.23
C GLY A 309 18.80 8.73 -22.42
#